data_7f143e79e36c9d86672b4a68e1023566
#
_entry.id   7f143e79e36c9d86672b4a68e1023566
#
_cell.length_a   1.000
_cell.length_b   1.000
_cell.length_c   1.000
_cell.angle_alpha   90.00
_cell.angle_beta   90.00
_cell.angle_gamma   90.00
#
_symmetry.space_group_name_H-M   'P 1'
#
loop_
_entity.id
_entity.type
_entity.pdbx_description
1 polymer ?
#
loop_
_entity_poly.entity_id
_entity_poly.type
_entity_poly.pdbx_seq_one_letter_code
_entity_poly.pdbx_strand_id
1 'polypeptide(L)'
;MAVRNYTTQIQVEKTITEIESIILKFGAKGIYKEYSGSKINGLMFYIEKDGQKIPFKIPMSIEKSRRVVENAVKEGKLPRKFMQEPLRSEQGERIAWRIIKDWIDSQLSLFEMQFADAIEILLPYAYNLQSYDSFLTLMF
;
A
#
# COMPACT_ATOMS: atom_id res chain seq x y z
N MET A 1 5.80 20.55 -2.33
CA MET A 1 4.77 20.05 -1.40
C MET A 1 5.38 19.02 -0.46
N ALA A 2 5.10 19.14 0.83
CA ALA A 2 5.68 18.21 1.80
C ALA A 2 4.95 16.85 1.75
N VAL A 3 5.73 15.78 1.77
CA VAL A 3 5.19 14.43 1.89
C VAL A 3 4.73 14.20 3.33
N ARG A 4 3.57 13.58 3.51
CA ARG A 4 3.02 13.26 4.83
C ARG A 4 3.81 12.12 5.46
N ASN A 5 3.80 12.09 6.79
CA ASN A 5 4.37 10.97 7.56
C ASN A 5 5.90 10.82 7.43
N TYR A 6 6.64 11.84 6.98
CA TYR A 6 8.08 11.70 6.74
C TYR A 6 8.89 11.41 8.00
N THR A 7 8.36 11.69 9.18
CA THR A 7 9.03 11.40 10.47
C THR A 7 8.45 10.18 11.18
N THR A 8 7.59 9.40 10.54
CA THR A 8 6.93 8.28 11.19
C THR A 8 7.92 7.25 11.72
N GLN A 9 7.66 6.72 12.90
CA GLN A 9 8.41 5.60 13.48
C GLN A 9 7.57 4.32 13.53
N ILE A 10 6.37 4.35 12.94
CA ILE A 10 5.47 3.20 12.96
C ILE A 10 6.02 2.12 12.04
N GLN A 11 6.21 0.92 12.58
CA GLN A 11 6.77 -0.20 11.83
C GLN A 11 5.87 -0.63 10.69
N VAL A 12 6.49 -1.08 9.59
CA VAL A 12 5.77 -1.51 8.39
C VAL A 12 4.74 -2.60 8.71
N GLU A 13 5.12 -3.58 9.53
CA GLU A 13 4.24 -4.70 9.88
C GLU A 13 2.95 -4.23 10.56
N LYS A 14 3.06 -3.24 11.43
CA LYS A 14 1.88 -2.65 12.08
C LYS A 14 0.97 -1.98 11.07
N THR A 15 1.55 -1.20 10.17
CA THR A 15 0.79 -0.52 9.11
C THR A 15 0.12 -1.53 8.18
N ILE A 16 0.82 -2.59 7.79
CA ILE A 16 0.26 -3.65 6.94
C ILE A 16 -0.95 -4.29 7.63
N THR A 17 -0.84 -4.59 8.93
CA THR A 17 -1.95 -5.16 9.69
C THR A 17 -3.17 -4.22 9.69
N GLU A 18 -2.93 -2.93 9.85
CA GLU A 18 -4.01 -1.92 9.79
C GLU A 18 -4.65 -1.89 8.41
N ILE A 19 -3.84 -1.94 7.34
CA ILE A 19 -4.35 -1.97 5.97
C ILE A 19 -5.19 -3.23 5.74
N GLU A 20 -4.73 -4.39 6.18
CA GLU A 20 -5.49 -5.63 6.05
C GLU A 20 -6.88 -5.51 6.69
N SER A 21 -6.96 -4.93 7.89
CA SER A 21 -8.24 -4.70 8.56
C SER A 21 -9.15 -3.79 7.75
N ILE A 22 -8.59 -2.76 7.13
CA ILE A 22 -9.37 -1.81 6.33
C ILE A 22 -9.92 -2.49 5.08
N ILE A 23 -9.08 -3.21 4.32
CA ILE A 23 -9.53 -3.83 3.08
C ILE A 23 -10.53 -4.97 3.32
N LEU A 24 -10.48 -5.62 4.48
CA LEU A 24 -11.51 -6.60 4.87
C LEU A 24 -12.87 -5.92 5.03
N LYS A 25 -12.90 -4.68 5.51
CA LYS A 25 -14.14 -3.91 5.61
C LYS A 25 -14.71 -3.55 4.24
N PHE A 26 -13.85 -3.41 3.21
CA PHE A 26 -14.29 -3.23 1.84
C PHE A 26 -14.89 -4.50 1.23
N GLY A 27 -14.75 -5.64 1.91
CA GLY A 27 -15.25 -6.91 1.42
C GLY A 27 -14.22 -7.78 0.74
N ALA A 28 -12.93 -7.55 1.00
CA ALA A 28 -11.88 -8.40 0.46
C ALA A 28 -12.05 -9.83 0.98
N LYS A 29 -11.90 -10.79 0.07
CA LYS A 29 -12.06 -12.23 0.36
C LYS A 29 -10.72 -12.95 0.49
N GLY A 30 -9.65 -12.37 -0.03
CA GLY A 30 -8.32 -12.93 0.09
C GLY A 30 -7.27 -11.84 -0.06
N ILE A 31 -6.14 -12.03 0.61
CA ILE A 31 -5.02 -11.08 0.63
C ILE A 31 -3.74 -11.85 0.34
N TYR A 32 -2.94 -11.32 -0.58
CA TYR A 32 -1.65 -11.86 -0.95
C TYR A 32 -0.56 -10.83 -0.68
N LYS A 33 0.47 -11.24 0.07
CA LYS A 33 1.61 -10.38 0.39
C LYS A 33 2.80 -10.82 -0.46
N GLU A 34 3.44 -9.88 -1.12
CA GLU A 34 4.62 -10.13 -1.92
C GLU A 34 5.86 -9.69 -1.14
N TYR A 35 6.87 -10.54 -1.12
CA TYR A 35 8.11 -10.30 -0.38
C TYR A 35 9.31 -10.20 -1.30
N SER A 36 10.24 -9.32 -0.93
CA SER A 36 11.59 -9.28 -1.49
C SER A 36 12.54 -9.55 -0.32
N GLY A 37 13.07 -10.77 -0.25
CA GLY A 37 13.78 -11.22 0.94
C GLY A 37 12.81 -11.30 2.13
N SER A 38 13.12 -10.62 3.22
CA SER A 38 12.28 -10.57 4.42
C SER A 38 11.34 -9.37 4.46
N LYS A 39 11.37 -8.53 3.43
CA LYS A 39 10.59 -7.28 3.40
C LYS A 39 9.39 -7.41 2.48
N ILE A 40 8.26 -6.86 2.92
CA ILE A 40 7.04 -6.79 2.10
C ILE A 40 7.22 -5.67 1.08
N ASN A 41 7.14 -6.01 -0.21
CA ASN A 41 7.26 -5.03 -1.30
C ASN A 41 5.97 -4.88 -2.10
N GLY A 42 4.91 -5.56 -1.73
CA GLY A 42 3.64 -5.45 -2.40
C GLY A 42 2.52 -6.11 -1.62
N LEU A 43 1.31 -5.68 -1.93
CA LEU A 43 0.10 -6.24 -1.33
C LEU A 43 -0.97 -6.30 -2.40
N MET A 44 -1.59 -7.47 -2.53
CA MET A 44 -2.70 -7.70 -3.47
C MET A 44 -3.88 -8.27 -2.70
N PHE A 45 -5.08 -7.95 -3.16
CA PHE A 45 -6.29 -8.53 -2.59
C PHE A 45 -7.35 -8.67 -3.69
N TYR A 46 -8.39 -9.44 -3.43
CA TYR A 46 -9.48 -9.53 -4.37
C TYR A 46 -10.82 -9.31 -3.71
N ILE A 47 -11.76 -8.77 -4.49
CA ILE A 47 -13.16 -8.57 -4.13
C ILE A 47 -13.99 -9.41 -5.10
N GLU A 48 -15.06 -10.01 -4.61
CA GLU A 48 -16.02 -10.72 -5.47
C GLU A 48 -17.16 -9.80 -5.84
N LYS A 49 -17.49 -9.77 -7.14
CA LYS A 49 -18.66 -9.06 -7.64
C LYS A 49 -19.30 -9.90 -8.75
N ASP A 50 -20.60 -10.18 -8.62
CA ASP A 50 -21.37 -10.97 -9.59
C ASP A 50 -20.72 -12.33 -9.88
N GLY A 51 -20.20 -12.98 -8.83
CA GLY A 51 -19.56 -14.27 -8.94
C GLY A 51 -18.13 -14.26 -9.50
N GLN A 52 -17.61 -13.06 -9.81
CA GLN A 52 -16.26 -12.92 -10.34
C GLN A 52 -15.31 -12.36 -9.29
N LYS A 53 -14.08 -12.86 -9.29
CA LYS A 53 -13.01 -12.36 -8.43
C LYS A 53 -12.26 -11.27 -9.17
N ILE A 54 -12.18 -10.09 -8.56
CA ILE A 54 -11.48 -8.94 -9.14
C ILE A 54 -10.27 -8.64 -8.26
N PRO A 55 -9.03 -8.85 -8.77
CA PRO A 55 -7.83 -8.57 -8.00
C PRO A 55 -7.40 -7.12 -8.13
N PHE A 56 -6.85 -6.60 -7.03
CA PHE A 56 -6.31 -5.24 -6.97
C PHE A 56 -4.90 -5.30 -6.38
N LYS A 57 -4.01 -4.53 -6.95
CA LYS A 57 -2.65 -4.36 -6.42
C LYS A 57 -2.51 -2.98 -5.81
N ILE A 58 -2.05 -2.92 -4.56
CA ILE A 58 -1.75 -1.66 -3.91
C ILE A 58 -0.43 -1.13 -4.48
N PRO A 59 -0.41 0.12 -4.98
CA PRO A 59 0.80 0.69 -5.58
C PRO A 59 1.86 0.93 -4.51
N MET A 60 3.03 0.34 -4.71
CA MET A 60 4.17 0.52 -3.83
C MET A 60 5.44 0.50 -4.67
N SER A 61 6.35 1.43 -4.43
CA SER A 61 7.64 1.48 -5.08
C SER A 61 8.71 1.78 -4.06
N ILE A 62 9.60 0.82 -3.81
CA ILE A 62 10.71 0.97 -2.90
C ILE A 62 11.65 2.08 -3.39
N GLU A 63 11.91 2.14 -4.69
CA GLU A 63 12.78 3.15 -5.28
C GLU A 63 12.23 4.56 -5.06
N LYS A 64 10.94 4.76 -5.33
CA LYS A 64 10.30 6.07 -5.13
C LYS A 64 10.27 6.44 -3.66
N SER A 65 10.05 5.49 -2.77
CA SER A 65 10.03 5.75 -1.33
C SER A 65 11.40 6.20 -0.81
N ARG A 66 12.49 5.62 -1.36
CA ARG A 66 13.85 6.08 -1.02
C ARG A 66 14.10 7.52 -1.45
N ARG A 67 13.61 7.90 -2.64
CA ARG A 67 13.72 9.29 -3.12
C ARG A 67 13.01 10.28 -2.21
N VAL A 68 11.88 9.89 -1.64
CA VAL A 68 11.16 10.72 -0.67
C VAL A 68 12.05 11.03 0.53
N VAL A 69 12.74 10.03 1.05
CA VAL A 69 13.67 10.22 2.17
C VAL A 69 14.83 11.13 1.77
N GLU A 70 15.45 10.88 0.62
CA GLU A 70 16.56 11.69 0.13
C GLU A 70 16.15 13.16 0.02
N ASN A 71 14.98 13.43 -0.54
CA ASN A 71 14.47 14.80 -0.67
C ASN A 71 14.20 15.43 0.70
N ALA A 72 13.66 14.66 1.64
CA ALA A 72 13.41 15.16 2.99
C ALA A 72 14.71 15.53 3.71
N VAL A 73 15.78 14.76 3.52
CA VAL A 73 17.09 15.09 4.08
C VAL A 73 17.65 16.37 3.43
N LYS A 74 17.56 16.48 2.11
CA LYS A 74 18.04 17.65 1.37
C LYS A 74 17.32 18.92 1.78
N GLU A 75 16.03 18.80 2.13
CA GLU A 75 15.21 19.92 2.58
C GLU A 75 15.34 20.20 4.08
N GLY A 76 16.19 19.47 4.78
CA GLY A 76 16.40 19.64 6.22
C GLY A 76 15.29 19.09 7.12
N LYS A 77 14.39 18.27 6.58
CA LYS A 77 13.27 17.69 7.33
C LYS A 77 13.63 16.39 8.04
N LEU A 78 14.69 15.74 7.60
CA LEU A 78 15.23 14.51 8.22
C LEU A 78 16.73 14.65 8.43
N PRO A 79 17.29 14.03 9.50
CA PRO A 79 18.73 14.02 9.72
C PRO A 79 19.51 13.37 8.59
N ARG A 80 20.76 13.79 8.42
CA ARG A 80 21.64 13.28 7.34
C ARG A 80 21.88 11.78 7.42
N LYS A 81 21.77 11.17 8.60
CA LYS A 81 21.95 9.72 8.76
C LYS A 81 21.01 8.92 7.87
N PHE A 82 19.87 9.48 7.49
CA PHE A 82 18.88 8.82 6.63
C PHE A 82 19.30 8.80 5.15
N MET A 83 20.41 9.42 4.78
CA MET A 83 20.95 9.26 3.43
C MET A 83 21.67 7.94 3.23
N GLN A 84 21.94 7.20 4.31
CA GLN A 84 22.68 5.94 4.26
C GLN A 84 21.76 4.75 4.48
N GLU A 85 22.07 3.63 3.80
CA GLU A 85 21.41 2.37 4.04
C GLU A 85 21.89 1.73 5.34
N PRO A 86 21.05 0.98 6.07
CA PRO A 86 19.66 0.62 5.71
C PRO A 86 18.62 1.67 6.11
N LEU A 87 19.01 2.73 6.79
CA LEU A 87 18.08 3.73 7.33
C LEU A 87 17.22 4.39 6.26
N ARG A 88 17.81 4.68 5.10
CA ARG A 88 17.08 5.31 3.99
C ARG A 88 15.92 4.44 3.50
N SER A 89 16.20 3.18 3.20
CA SER A 89 15.16 2.24 2.72
C SER A 89 14.11 1.96 3.77
N GLU A 90 14.52 1.73 5.02
CA GLU A 90 13.59 1.45 6.11
C GLU A 90 12.64 2.61 6.36
N GLN A 91 13.17 3.84 6.39
CA GLN A 91 12.33 5.02 6.59
C GLN A 91 11.40 5.24 5.41
N GLY A 92 11.91 5.04 4.19
CA GLY A 92 11.09 5.15 2.98
C GLY A 92 9.92 4.19 2.99
N GLU A 93 10.15 2.95 3.37
CA GLU A 93 9.09 1.95 3.46
C GLU A 93 8.05 2.33 4.51
N ARG A 94 8.47 2.81 5.69
CA ARG A 94 7.55 3.26 6.73
C ARG A 94 6.66 4.40 6.23
N ILE A 95 7.26 5.38 5.58
CA ILE A 95 6.53 6.52 5.01
C ILE A 95 5.53 6.06 3.96
N ALA A 96 5.98 5.24 3.00
CA ALA A 96 5.16 4.80 1.89
C ALA A 96 3.93 4.03 2.38
N TRP A 97 4.10 3.08 3.29
CA TRP A 97 2.99 2.29 3.80
C TRP A 97 2.01 3.13 4.61
N ARG A 98 2.48 4.13 5.38
CA ARG A 98 1.58 5.05 6.09
C ARG A 98 0.75 5.90 5.13
N ILE A 99 1.35 6.37 4.03
CA ILE A 99 0.62 7.12 3.01
C ILE A 99 -0.44 6.23 2.34
N ILE A 100 -0.10 5.00 2.02
CA ILE A 100 -1.03 4.03 1.46
C ILE A 100 -2.19 3.78 2.43
N LYS A 101 -1.88 3.60 3.70
CA LYS A 101 -2.91 3.40 4.73
C LYS A 101 -3.86 4.59 4.81
N ASP A 102 -3.32 5.81 4.82
CA ASP A 102 -4.14 7.02 4.88
C ASP A 102 -5.04 7.14 3.65
N TRP A 103 -4.52 6.81 2.47
CA TRP A 103 -5.31 6.82 1.23
C TRP A 103 -6.47 5.82 1.31
N ILE A 104 -6.20 4.61 1.77
CA ILE A 104 -7.22 3.56 1.90
C ILE A 104 -8.28 3.97 2.93
N ASP A 105 -7.87 4.54 4.06
CA ASP A 105 -8.81 5.05 5.07
C ASP A 105 -9.75 6.10 4.48
N SER A 106 -9.21 7.02 3.68
CA SER A 106 -10.01 8.06 3.03
C SER A 106 -11.02 7.46 2.06
N GLN A 107 -10.61 6.46 1.29
CA GLN A 107 -11.50 5.78 0.35
C GLN A 107 -12.61 5.02 1.08
N LEU A 108 -12.25 4.33 2.17
CA LEU A 108 -13.25 3.63 2.99
C LEU A 108 -14.28 4.61 3.55
N SER A 109 -13.84 5.79 3.97
CA SER A 109 -14.76 6.83 4.47
C SER A 109 -15.78 7.23 3.40
N LEU A 110 -15.33 7.41 2.14
CA LEU A 110 -16.23 7.71 1.03
C LEU A 110 -17.23 6.56 0.80
N PHE A 111 -16.76 5.33 0.90
CA PHE A 111 -17.62 4.15 0.77
C PHE A 111 -18.68 4.10 1.87
N GLU A 112 -18.27 4.33 3.13
CA GLU A 112 -19.20 4.33 4.27
C GLU A 112 -20.22 5.46 4.18
N MET A 113 -19.85 6.59 3.58
CA MET A 113 -20.77 7.69 3.32
C MET A 113 -21.64 7.46 2.09
N GLN A 114 -21.50 6.33 1.41
CA GLN A 114 -22.26 5.92 0.25
C GLN A 114 -22.08 6.85 -0.96
N PHE A 115 -20.95 7.53 -1.05
CA PHE A 115 -20.62 8.34 -2.22
C PHE A 115 -20.10 7.51 -3.39
N ALA A 116 -19.58 6.30 -3.12
CA ALA A 116 -19.06 5.40 -4.13
C ALA A 116 -19.06 3.97 -3.60
N ASP A 117 -19.05 2.97 -4.49
CA ASP A 117 -18.86 1.59 -4.06
C ASP A 117 -17.38 1.20 -4.11
N ALA A 118 -17.03 0.06 -3.52
CA ALA A 118 -15.65 -0.39 -3.41
C ALA A 118 -15.01 -0.60 -4.78
N ILE A 119 -15.77 -1.09 -5.77
CA ILE A 119 -15.23 -1.34 -7.11
C ILE A 119 -14.86 -0.03 -7.79
N GLU A 120 -15.71 0.99 -7.73
CA GLU A 120 -15.41 2.30 -8.31
C GLU A 120 -14.15 2.91 -7.72
N ILE A 121 -14.01 2.82 -6.39
CA ILE A 121 -12.85 3.37 -5.68
C ILE A 121 -11.55 2.69 -6.10
N LEU A 122 -11.59 1.35 -6.24
CA LEU A 122 -10.40 0.54 -6.44
C LEU A 122 -10.12 0.22 -7.92
N LEU A 123 -11.03 0.59 -8.83
CA LEU A 123 -10.91 0.27 -10.25
C LEU A 123 -9.55 0.63 -10.87
N PRO A 124 -8.97 1.82 -10.58
CA PRO A 124 -7.66 2.16 -11.16
C PRO A 124 -6.53 1.19 -10.78
N TYR A 125 -6.73 0.37 -9.76
CA TYR A 125 -5.73 -0.58 -9.26
C TYR A 125 -6.03 -2.01 -9.64
N ALA A 126 -7.03 -2.24 -10.50
CA ALA A 126 -7.39 -3.57 -10.97
C ALA A 126 -6.31 -4.12 -11.90
N TYR A 127 -5.99 -5.41 -11.75
CA TYR A 127 -5.08 -6.10 -12.64
C TYR A 127 -5.77 -6.36 -13.99
N ASN A 128 -4.96 -6.46 -15.07
CA ASN A 128 -5.46 -6.93 -16.34
C ASN A 128 -5.78 -8.45 -16.27
N LEU A 129 -6.46 -8.98 -17.29
CA LEU A 129 -6.90 -10.37 -17.29
C LEU A 129 -5.76 -11.38 -17.13
N GLN A 130 -4.61 -11.10 -17.76
CA GLN A 130 -3.47 -12.00 -17.68
C GLN A 130 -2.90 -12.06 -16.25
N SER A 131 -2.74 -10.91 -15.63
CA SER A 131 -2.30 -10.82 -14.24
C SER A 131 -3.32 -11.44 -13.29
N TYR A 132 -4.62 -11.34 -13.63
CA TYR A 132 -5.69 -11.93 -12.87
C TYR A 132 -5.55 -13.45 -12.79
N ASP A 133 -5.32 -14.10 -13.94
CA ASP A 133 -5.13 -15.56 -13.98
C ASP A 133 -3.91 -16.00 -13.17
N SER A 134 -2.81 -15.27 -13.29
CA SER A 134 -1.60 -15.55 -12.51
C SER A 134 -1.84 -15.39 -11.01
N PHE A 135 -2.55 -14.35 -10.63
CA PHE A 135 -2.92 -14.09 -9.25
C PHE A 135 -3.78 -15.21 -8.67
N LEU A 136 -4.78 -15.68 -9.42
CA LEU A 136 -5.64 -16.78 -8.99
C LEU A 136 -4.86 -18.08 -8.83
N THR A 137 -3.88 -18.34 -9.69
CA THR A 137 -3.02 -19.51 -9.59
C THR A 137 -2.23 -19.51 -8.29
N LEU A 138 -1.74 -18.33 -7.87
CA LEU A 138 -1.01 -18.18 -6.61
C LEU A 138 -1.92 -18.30 -5.38
N MET A 139 -3.14 -17.80 -5.45
CA MET A 139 -4.06 -17.79 -4.32
C MET A 139 -4.79 -19.11 -4.10
N PHE A 140 -5.02 -19.84 -5.15
CA PHE A 140 -5.84 -21.06 -5.12
C PHE A 140 -5.22 -22.21 -5.89
#